data_271e20fe634a50c6695ca5e26757c1e6
#
_entry.id   271e20fe634a50c6695ca5e26757c1e6
#
_cell.length_a   1.000
_cell.length_b   1.000
_cell.length_c   1.000
_cell.angle_alpha   90.00
_cell.angle_beta   90.00
_cell.angle_gamma   90.00
#
_symmetry.space_group_name_H-M   'P 1'
#
loop_
_entity.id
_entity.type
_entity.pdbx_description
1 polymer ?
#
loop_
_entity_poly.entity_id
_entity_poly.type
_entity_poly.pdbx_seq_one_letter_code
_entity_poly.pdbx_strand_id
1 'polypeptide(L)'
;MSLRIVSSISEIVDVFEQRGNSEYGGEDVTQIEHALQSATLAESESASAELISAALLHDFGHLIHSLPDDAPDNGIDDFHEAAAAKSLCEVFPDSVTEPIKLHVRAKRYLCTTDKNYFSKLSHASVTSLNLQGGTMSDQELHEFESYTYWQDALRLRVWDDLAKDPKIHTPELSHFIDFLESSLI
;
A
#
# COMPACT_ATOMS: atom_id res chain seq x y z
N MET A 1 14.85 4.75 -16.00
CA MET A 1 13.90 3.79 -16.61
C MET A 1 12.52 4.44 -16.64
N SER A 2 11.71 4.16 -17.66
CA SER A 2 10.31 4.65 -17.70
C SER A 2 9.49 3.84 -16.73
N LEU A 3 8.64 4.47 -15.90
CA LEU A 3 7.68 3.81 -15.04
C LEU A 3 6.74 2.96 -15.90
N ARG A 4 6.46 1.72 -15.48
CA ARG A 4 5.50 0.85 -16.16
C ARG A 4 4.08 1.38 -15.86
N ILE A 5 3.34 1.75 -16.90
CA ILE A 5 1.91 2.07 -16.81
C ILE A 5 1.15 0.79 -17.12
N VAL A 6 0.21 0.45 -16.27
CA VAL A 6 -0.66 -0.72 -16.42
C VAL A 6 -1.89 -0.31 -17.22
N SER A 7 -2.33 -1.18 -18.12
CA SER A 7 -3.48 -0.95 -19.01
C SER A 7 -4.64 -1.94 -18.81
N SER A 8 -4.45 -2.96 -17.96
CA SER A 8 -5.46 -3.99 -17.71
C SER A 8 -5.23 -4.75 -16.41
N ILE A 9 -6.28 -5.40 -15.89
CA ILE A 9 -6.18 -6.31 -14.73
C ILE A 9 -5.25 -7.49 -15.05
N SER A 10 -5.25 -8.01 -16.27
CA SER A 10 -4.33 -9.09 -16.66
C SER A 10 -2.87 -8.72 -16.46
N GLU A 11 -2.48 -7.47 -16.75
CA GLU A 11 -1.10 -7.01 -16.51
C GLU A 11 -0.78 -6.90 -15.01
N ILE A 12 -1.76 -6.59 -14.16
CA ILE A 12 -1.61 -6.58 -12.71
C ILE A 12 -1.36 -8.00 -12.21
N VAL A 13 -2.19 -8.96 -12.67
CA VAL A 13 -2.03 -10.38 -12.33
C VAL A 13 -0.67 -10.90 -12.75
N ASP A 14 -0.25 -10.61 -13.99
CA ASP A 14 1.09 -10.99 -14.51
C ASP A 14 2.23 -10.47 -13.63
N VAL A 15 2.12 -9.25 -13.11
CA VAL A 15 3.13 -8.67 -12.21
C VAL A 15 3.16 -9.41 -10.88
N PHE A 16 2.02 -9.70 -10.27
CA PHE A 16 1.95 -10.49 -9.03
C PHE A 16 2.49 -11.90 -9.23
N GLU A 17 2.14 -12.58 -10.32
CA GLU A 17 2.66 -13.92 -10.63
C GLU A 17 4.18 -13.96 -10.82
N GLN A 18 4.75 -12.93 -11.45
CA GLN A 18 6.18 -12.87 -11.75
C GLN A 18 7.02 -12.39 -10.55
N ARG A 19 6.51 -11.50 -9.71
CA ARG A 19 7.29 -10.78 -8.70
C ARG A 19 6.70 -10.83 -7.29
N GLY A 20 5.46 -11.27 -7.12
CA GLY A 20 4.76 -11.28 -5.83
C GLY A 20 5.39 -12.20 -4.78
N ASN A 21 6.18 -13.19 -5.17
CA ASN A 21 6.86 -14.11 -4.26
C ASN A 21 8.19 -13.56 -3.70
N SER A 22 8.59 -12.32 -4.02
CA SER A 22 9.73 -11.67 -3.37
C SER A 22 9.41 -11.34 -1.90
N GLU A 23 10.46 -11.26 -1.08
CA GLU A 23 10.34 -10.90 0.34
C GLU A 23 9.75 -9.49 0.52
N TYR A 24 8.90 -9.30 1.52
CA TYR A 24 8.33 -8.00 1.86
C TYR A 24 9.18 -7.30 2.92
N GLY A 25 10.11 -6.48 2.48
CA GLY A 25 10.81 -5.47 3.32
C GLY A 25 11.38 -5.97 4.65
N GLY A 26 11.94 -7.22 4.73
CA GLY A 26 12.46 -7.80 5.96
C GLY A 26 11.40 -8.35 6.92
N GLU A 27 10.16 -8.51 6.46
CA GLU A 27 9.07 -9.17 7.19
C GLU A 27 8.97 -10.65 6.76
N ASP A 28 8.38 -11.50 7.61
CA ASP A 28 8.26 -12.95 7.37
C ASP A 28 7.13 -13.32 6.36
N VAL A 29 6.78 -12.42 5.46
CA VAL A 29 5.76 -12.60 4.40
C VAL A 29 6.31 -12.15 3.05
N THR A 30 5.71 -12.66 1.98
CA THR A 30 5.99 -12.20 0.62
C THR A 30 5.14 -10.98 0.25
N GLN A 31 5.50 -10.29 -0.82
CA GLN A 31 4.74 -9.14 -1.37
C GLN A 31 3.28 -9.50 -1.66
N ILE A 32 3.03 -10.70 -2.24
CA ILE A 32 1.67 -11.12 -2.54
C ILE A 32 0.90 -11.52 -1.26
N GLU A 33 1.54 -12.17 -0.28
CA GLU A 33 0.88 -12.49 0.99
C GLU A 33 0.49 -11.23 1.73
N HIS A 34 1.37 -10.21 1.76
CA HIS A 34 1.07 -8.90 2.32
C HIS A 34 -0.13 -8.23 1.63
N ALA A 35 -0.13 -8.19 0.30
CA ALA A 35 -1.22 -7.62 -0.50
C ALA A 35 -2.56 -8.33 -0.23
N LEU A 36 -2.57 -9.66 -0.24
CA LEU A 36 -3.77 -10.47 0.01
C LEU A 36 -4.28 -10.31 1.46
N GLN A 37 -3.40 -10.24 2.45
CA GLN A 37 -3.78 -9.99 3.84
C GLN A 37 -4.42 -8.60 3.98
N SER A 38 -3.83 -7.56 3.40
CA SER A 38 -4.37 -6.20 3.41
C SER A 38 -5.77 -6.14 2.81
N ALA A 39 -5.97 -6.77 1.64
CA ALA A 39 -7.27 -6.83 0.98
C ALA A 39 -8.30 -7.65 1.77
N THR A 40 -7.88 -8.77 2.40
CA THR A 40 -8.75 -9.59 3.25
C THR A 40 -9.23 -8.82 4.49
N LEU A 41 -8.36 -8.03 5.11
CA LEU A 41 -8.72 -7.15 6.23
C LEU A 41 -9.74 -6.10 5.77
N ALA A 42 -9.51 -5.45 4.63
CA ALA A 42 -10.45 -4.48 4.06
C ALA A 42 -11.82 -5.09 3.79
N GLU A 43 -11.86 -6.30 3.20
CA GLU A 43 -13.10 -7.03 2.92
C GLU A 43 -13.83 -7.40 4.22
N SER A 44 -13.12 -7.87 5.25
CA SER A 44 -13.68 -8.24 6.55
C SER A 44 -14.36 -7.06 7.27
N GLU A 45 -13.91 -5.84 7.01
CA GLU A 45 -14.49 -4.59 7.50
C GLU A 45 -15.57 -4.00 6.57
N SER A 46 -16.01 -4.77 5.56
CA SER A 46 -17.03 -4.34 4.59
C SER A 46 -16.67 -3.02 3.90
N ALA A 47 -15.40 -2.85 3.53
CA ALA A 47 -14.96 -1.72 2.73
C ALA A 47 -15.59 -1.75 1.33
N SER A 48 -15.59 -0.60 0.63
CA SER A 48 -16.03 -0.56 -0.77
C SER A 48 -15.09 -1.37 -1.67
N ALA A 49 -15.54 -1.76 -2.86
CA ALA A 49 -14.72 -2.49 -3.82
C ALA A 49 -13.45 -1.70 -4.18
N GLU A 50 -13.56 -0.38 -4.33
CA GLU A 50 -12.43 0.50 -4.62
C GLU A 50 -11.41 0.49 -3.49
N LEU A 51 -11.85 0.50 -2.24
CA LEU A 51 -10.93 0.51 -1.10
C LEU A 51 -10.30 -0.87 -0.84
N ILE A 52 -11.02 -1.98 -1.15
CA ILE A 52 -10.45 -3.33 -1.17
C ILE A 52 -9.39 -3.43 -2.28
N SER A 53 -9.68 -2.90 -3.47
CA SER A 53 -8.72 -2.82 -4.57
C SER A 53 -7.49 -1.97 -4.21
N ALA A 54 -7.70 -0.84 -3.52
CA ALA A 54 -6.61 -0.02 -3.02
C ALA A 54 -5.75 -0.77 -2.00
N ALA A 55 -6.36 -1.54 -1.09
CA ALA A 55 -5.63 -2.36 -0.12
C ALA A 55 -4.81 -3.48 -0.78
N LEU A 56 -5.35 -4.12 -1.84
CA LEU A 56 -4.59 -5.10 -2.62
C LEU A 56 -3.39 -4.50 -3.35
N LEU A 57 -3.51 -3.26 -3.83
CA LEU A 57 -2.57 -2.64 -4.77
C LEU A 57 -1.66 -1.57 -4.15
N HIS A 58 -1.76 -1.30 -2.82
CA HIS A 58 -1.08 -0.16 -2.22
C HIS A 58 0.44 -0.20 -2.39
N ASP A 59 1.02 -1.38 -2.30
CA ASP A 59 2.46 -1.64 -2.44
C ASP A 59 2.86 -2.16 -3.83
N PHE A 60 1.96 -2.10 -4.83
CA PHE A 60 2.24 -2.49 -6.20
C PHE A 60 3.47 -1.79 -6.79
N GLY A 61 3.79 -0.61 -6.28
CA GLY A 61 4.99 0.15 -6.65
C GLY A 61 6.29 -0.63 -6.45
N HIS A 62 6.41 -1.40 -5.37
CA HIS A 62 7.56 -2.27 -5.10
C HIS A 62 7.74 -3.35 -6.18
N LEU A 63 6.66 -3.80 -6.80
CA LEU A 63 6.70 -4.83 -7.84
C LEU A 63 7.08 -4.29 -9.22
N ILE A 64 6.98 -2.98 -9.46
CA ILE A 64 7.19 -2.38 -10.80
C ILE A 64 8.45 -1.53 -10.93
N HIS A 65 9.12 -1.19 -9.82
CA HIS A 65 10.41 -0.52 -9.87
C HIS A 65 11.58 -1.51 -9.98
N SER A 66 12.77 -0.98 -10.23
CA SER A 66 14.01 -1.76 -10.39
C SER A 66 15.00 -1.55 -9.24
N LEU A 67 14.55 -0.94 -8.14
CA LEU A 67 15.38 -0.79 -6.94
C LEU A 67 15.52 -2.15 -6.25
N PRO A 68 16.66 -2.41 -5.59
CA PRO A 68 16.83 -3.61 -4.79
C PRO A 68 15.92 -3.57 -3.54
N ASP A 69 15.54 -4.74 -3.03
CA ASP A 69 14.62 -4.87 -1.88
C ASP A 69 15.19 -4.25 -0.59
N ASP A 70 16.52 -4.12 -0.48
CA ASP A 70 17.23 -3.47 0.62
C ASP A 70 17.42 -1.95 0.43
N ALA A 71 16.75 -1.33 -0.53
CA ALA A 71 16.86 0.10 -0.78
C ALA A 71 16.58 0.97 0.48
N PRO A 72 15.57 0.68 1.31
CA PRO A 72 15.34 1.42 2.56
C PRO A 72 16.51 1.30 3.55
N ASP A 73 17.13 0.14 3.68
CA ASP A 73 18.29 -0.08 4.55
C ASP A 73 19.53 0.70 4.07
N ASN A 74 19.59 0.99 2.78
CA ASN A 74 20.61 1.84 2.16
C ASN A 74 20.24 3.33 2.15
N GLY A 75 19.18 3.73 2.85
CA GLY A 75 18.75 5.12 2.98
C GLY A 75 18.06 5.69 1.74
N ILE A 76 17.50 4.85 0.88
CA ILE A 76 16.80 5.23 -0.35
C ILE A 76 15.29 5.11 -0.13
N ASP A 77 14.57 6.22 -0.25
CA ASP A 77 13.11 6.24 -0.36
C ASP A 77 12.74 5.93 -1.81
N ASP A 78 11.96 4.88 -2.01
CA ASP A 78 11.61 4.38 -3.35
C ASP A 78 10.34 5.02 -3.93
N PHE A 79 9.62 5.81 -3.11
CA PHE A 79 8.35 6.46 -3.50
C PHE A 79 7.35 5.48 -4.13
N HIS A 80 7.30 4.24 -3.59
CA HIS A 80 6.46 3.15 -4.12
C HIS A 80 4.98 3.53 -4.20
N GLU A 81 4.46 4.31 -3.24
CA GLU A 81 3.08 4.80 -3.21
C GLU A 81 2.76 5.71 -4.41
N ALA A 82 3.68 6.58 -4.77
CA ALA A 82 3.54 7.46 -5.92
C ALA A 82 3.71 6.67 -7.24
N ALA A 83 4.62 5.70 -7.27
CA ALA A 83 4.82 4.82 -8.41
C ALA A 83 3.59 3.94 -8.66
N ALA A 84 3.01 3.34 -7.61
CA ALA A 84 1.79 2.54 -7.70
C ALA A 84 0.62 3.37 -8.23
N ALA A 85 0.30 4.50 -7.58
CA ALA A 85 -0.80 5.38 -8.00
C ALA A 85 -0.67 5.83 -9.46
N LYS A 86 0.53 6.23 -9.88
CA LYS A 86 0.79 6.64 -11.27
C LYS A 86 0.71 5.48 -12.26
N SER A 87 1.10 4.28 -11.87
CA SER A 87 1.00 3.10 -12.73
C SER A 87 -0.44 2.69 -13.00
N LEU A 88 -1.32 2.92 -12.03
CA LEU A 88 -2.70 2.43 -12.00
C LEU A 88 -3.73 3.46 -12.48
N CYS A 89 -3.37 4.74 -12.65
CA CYS A 89 -4.33 5.84 -12.88
C CYS A 89 -5.05 5.79 -14.24
N GLU A 90 -4.60 4.98 -15.20
CA GLU A 90 -5.30 4.79 -16.47
C GLU A 90 -6.37 3.67 -16.39
N VAL A 91 -6.36 2.90 -15.30
CA VAL A 91 -7.25 1.74 -15.10
C VAL A 91 -8.25 1.98 -13.98
N PHE A 92 -7.83 2.70 -12.93
CA PHE A 92 -8.64 2.92 -11.73
C PHE A 92 -8.89 4.40 -11.44
N PRO A 93 -10.06 4.73 -10.86
CA PRO A 93 -10.40 6.08 -10.43
C PRO A 93 -9.61 6.54 -9.21
N ASP A 94 -9.74 7.83 -8.87
CA ASP A 94 -9.10 8.45 -7.70
C ASP A 94 -9.50 7.77 -6.37
N SER A 95 -10.68 7.16 -6.29
CA SER A 95 -11.12 6.40 -5.10
C SER A 95 -10.25 5.17 -4.79
N VAL A 96 -9.50 4.65 -5.79
CA VAL A 96 -8.49 3.61 -5.62
C VAL A 96 -7.09 4.22 -5.48
N THR A 97 -6.73 5.11 -6.41
CA THR A 97 -5.34 5.56 -6.54
C THR A 97 -4.90 6.58 -5.50
N GLU A 98 -5.80 7.44 -5.01
CA GLU A 98 -5.46 8.43 -3.98
C GLU A 98 -5.23 7.80 -2.60
N PRO A 99 -6.05 6.84 -2.07
CA PRO A 99 -5.69 6.11 -0.85
C PRO A 99 -4.32 5.44 -0.94
N ILE A 100 -3.99 4.82 -2.08
CA ILE A 100 -2.67 4.23 -2.35
C ILE A 100 -1.58 5.30 -2.21
N LYS A 101 -1.70 6.41 -2.91
CA LYS A 101 -0.72 7.51 -2.89
C LYS A 101 -0.56 8.14 -1.50
N LEU A 102 -1.59 8.12 -0.69
CA LEU A 102 -1.61 8.76 0.62
C LEU A 102 -1.22 7.83 1.78
N HIS A 103 -1.07 6.49 1.59
CA HIS A 103 -0.89 5.57 2.71
C HIS A 103 0.42 5.80 3.49
N VAL A 104 1.49 6.24 2.83
CA VAL A 104 2.74 6.63 3.48
C VAL A 104 2.53 7.90 4.33
N ARG A 105 1.80 8.90 3.82
CA ARG A 105 1.41 10.08 4.61
C ARG A 105 0.49 9.72 5.77
N ALA A 106 -0.40 8.73 5.58
CA ALA A 106 -1.27 8.19 6.64
C ALA A 106 -0.45 7.59 7.79
N LYS A 107 0.64 6.87 7.51
CA LYS A 107 1.60 6.39 8.54
C LYS A 107 2.18 7.56 9.34
N ARG A 108 2.65 8.61 8.68
CA ARG A 108 3.20 9.81 9.31
C ARG A 108 2.16 10.50 10.19
N TYR A 109 0.92 10.62 9.69
CA TYR A 109 -0.22 11.19 10.41
C TYR A 109 -0.51 10.42 11.70
N LEU A 110 -0.68 9.09 11.62
CA LEU A 110 -0.94 8.22 12.78
C LEU A 110 0.20 8.28 13.80
N CYS A 111 1.46 8.29 13.36
CA CYS A 111 2.61 8.47 14.25
C CYS A 111 2.61 9.81 14.99
N THR A 112 1.96 10.83 14.43
CA THR A 112 1.87 12.16 15.02
C THR A 112 0.70 12.26 15.99
N THR A 113 -0.46 11.71 15.63
CA THR A 113 -1.74 11.91 16.33
C THR A 113 -2.03 10.82 17.38
N ASP A 114 -1.50 9.60 17.19
CA ASP A 114 -1.67 8.48 18.14
C ASP A 114 -0.32 8.01 18.70
N LYS A 115 -0.05 8.34 19.96
CA LYS A 115 1.17 7.94 20.66
C LYS A 115 1.33 6.42 20.79
N ASN A 116 0.24 5.67 20.80
CA ASN A 116 0.29 4.21 20.91
C ASN A 116 0.56 3.54 19.56
N TYR A 117 0.26 4.22 18.44
CA TYR A 117 0.49 3.69 17.10
C TYR A 117 1.98 3.50 16.83
N PHE A 118 2.80 4.51 17.08
CA PHE A 118 4.26 4.43 16.87
C PHE A 118 4.89 3.23 17.57
N SER A 119 4.43 2.90 18.79
CA SER A 119 4.99 1.80 19.58
C SER A 119 4.66 0.40 19.04
N LYS A 120 3.76 0.31 18.08
CA LYS A 120 3.32 -0.96 17.45
C LYS A 120 3.96 -1.18 16.06
N LEU A 121 4.66 -0.19 15.53
CA LEU A 121 5.31 -0.33 14.23
C LEU A 121 6.42 -1.38 14.27
N SER A 122 6.55 -2.14 13.19
CA SER A 122 7.69 -3.02 12.94
C SER A 122 8.98 -2.20 12.78
N HIS A 123 10.13 -2.86 12.90
CA HIS A 123 11.42 -2.22 12.69
C HIS A 123 11.53 -1.64 11.27
N ALA A 124 11.10 -2.37 10.25
CA ALA A 124 11.07 -1.92 8.87
C ALA A 124 10.19 -0.67 8.70
N SER A 125 9.00 -0.63 9.32
CA SER A 125 8.10 0.53 9.30
C SER A 125 8.70 1.76 9.99
N VAL A 126 9.50 1.58 11.07
CA VAL A 126 10.21 2.70 11.73
C VAL A 126 11.35 3.22 10.86
N THR A 127 12.11 2.32 10.22
CA THR A 127 13.19 2.71 9.30
C THR A 127 12.64 3.53 8.14
N SER A 128 11.61 3.05 7.47
CA SER A 128 10.98 3.77 6.35
C SER A 128 10.32 5.08 6.78
N LEU A 129 9.72 5.16 7.99
CA LEU A 129 9.17 6.40 8.52
C LEU A 129 10.23 7.52 8.58
N ASN A 130 11.43 7.20 9.03
CA ASN A 130 12.52 8.18 9.14
C ASN A 130 12.96 8.69 7.75
N LEU A 131 13.01 7.82 6.74
CA LEU A 131 13.32 8.20 5.35
C LEU A 131 12.23 9.07 4.74
N GLN A 132 10.96 8.79 5.07
CA GLN A 132 9.78 9.47 4.55
C GLN A 132 9.46 10.79 5.27
N GLY A 133 10.37 11.32 6.07
CA GLY A 133 10.25 12.64 6.72
C GLY A 133 9.73 12.62 8.16
N GLY A 134 9.57 11.46 8.80
CA GLY A 134 9.18 11.32 10.21
C GLY A 134 7.75 11.75 10.48
N THR A 135 7.49 12.27 11.68
CA THR A 135 6.19 12.81 12.10
C THR A 135 5.81 14.08 11.35
N MET A 136 4.53 14.39 11.26
CA MET A 136 4.01 15.58 10.58
C MET A 136 4.07 16.82 11.47
N SER A 137 4.30 17.99 10.87
CA SER A 137 4.01 19.30 11.45
C SER A 137 2.50 19.60 11.44
N ASP A 138 2.06 20.61 12.22
CA ASP A 138 0.65 21.03 12.23
C ASP A 138 0.16 21.43 10.83
N GLN A 139 1.00 22.03 10.01
CA GLN A 139 0.66 22.39 8.63
C GLN A 139 0.44 21.15 7.77
N GLU A 140 1.30 20.14 7.89
CA GLU A 140 1.16 18.87 7.15
C GLU A 140 -0.06 18.07 7.57
N LEU A 141 -0.44 18.13 8.88
CA LEU A 141 -1.68 17.52 9.38
C LEU A 141 -2.89 18.13 8.68
N HIS A 142 -3.03 19.47 8.71
CA HIS A 142 -4.15 20.18 8.05
C HIS A 142 -4.18 19.91 6.55
N GLU A 143 -3.02 19.90 5.90
CA GLU A 143 -2.92 19.56 4.47
C GLU A 143 -3.41 18.14 4.19
N PHE A 144 -2.97 17.15 5.00
CA PHE A 144 -3.39 15.76 4.85
C PHE A 144 -4.90 15.59 5.04
N GLU A 145 -5.48 16.23 6.05
CA GLU A 145 -6.93 16.21 6.30
C GLU A 145 -7.76 16.92 5.21
N SER A 146 -7.14 17.70 4.34
CA SER A 146 -7.81 18.38 3.21
C SER A 146 -7.98 17.47 1.97
N TYR A 147 -7.30 16.33 1.90
CA TYR A 147 -7.47 15.38 0.79
C TYR A 147 -8.81 14.65 0.88
N THR A 148 -9.46 14.43 -0.25
CA THR A 148 -10.79 13.77 -0.29
C THR A 148 -10.78 12.37 0.34
N TYR A 149 -9.71 11.60 0.11
CA TYR A 149 -9.59 10.19 0.53
C TYR A 149 -8.66 9.97 1.72
N TRP A 150 -8.42 10.98 2.55
CA TRP A 150 -7.50 10.85 3.68
C TRP A 150 -7.95 9.81 4.72
N GLN A 151 -9.27 9.69 4.96
CA GLN A 151 -9.81 8.71 5.90
C GLN A 151 -9.66 7.28 5.38
N ASP A 152 -9.84 7.07 4.07
CA ASP A 152 -9.61 5.79 3.43
C ASP A 152 -8.13 5.41 3.45
N ALA A 153 -7.23 6.37 3.26
CA ALA A 153 -5.80 6.17 3.43
C ALA A 153 -5.41 5.76 4.86
N LEU A 154 -6.08 6.29 5.89
CA LEU A 154 -5.88 5.87 7.29
C LEU A 154 -6.32 4.43 7.51
N ARG A 155 -7.50 4.03 6.99
CA ARG A 155 -7.99 2.64 7.08
C ARG A 155 -7.02 1.70 6.38
N LEU A 156 -6.65 2.02 5.14
CA LEU A 156 -5.68 1.25 4.37
C LEU A 156 -4.38 1.09 5.15
N ARG A 157 -3.85 2.17 5.73
CA ARG A 157 -2.61 2.11 6.52
C ARG A 157 -2.71 1.16 7.71
N VAL A 158 -3.84 1.11 8.39
CA VAL A 158 -4.04 0.18 9.50
C VAL A 158 -3.99 -1.28 9.02
N TRP A 159 -4.60 -1.59 7.89
CA TRP A 159 -4.56 -2.93 7.30
C TRP A 159 -3.15 -3.32 6.84
N ASP A 160 -2.42 -2.40 6.21
CA ASP A 160 -1.01 -2.59 5.85
C ASP A 160 -0.16 -2.99 7.08
N ASP A 161 -0.29 -2.28 8.21
CA ASP A 161 0.46 -2.61 9.42
C ASP A 161 0.09 -3.97 10.02
N LEU A 162 -1.13 -4.44 9.84
CA LEU A 162 -1.63 -5.72 10.34
C LEU A 162 -1.36 -6.90 9.40
N ALA A 163 -1.07 -6.64 8.14
CA ALA A 163 -0.93 -7.63 7.07
C ALA A 163 0.46 -8.29 7.01
N LYS A 164 1.02 -8.72 8.15
CA LYS A 164 2.40 -9.21 8.27
C LYS A 164 2.51 -10.50 9.11
N ASP A 165 1.43 -11.28 9.17
CA ASP A 165 1.43 -12.54 9.90
C ASP A 165 1.58 -13.73 8.94
N PRO A 166 2.71 -14.46 8.96
CA PRO A 166 2.96 -15.59 8.06
C PRO A 166 2.04 -16.81 8.33
N LYS A 167 1.22 -16.77 9.36
CA LYS A 167 0.29 -17.85 9.72
C LYS A 167 -1.14 -17.62 9.20
N ILE A 168 -1.44 -16.44 8.72
CA ILE A 168 -2.77 -16.13 8.20
C ILE A 168 -2.93 -16.72 6.80
N HIS A 169 -3.99 -17.49 6.62
CA HIS A 169 -4.41 -17.97 5.31
C HIS A 169 -5.45 -17.00 4.72
N THR A 170 -5.17 -16.51 3.55
CA THR A 170 -6.05 -15.60 2.80
C THR A 170 -6.71 -16.34 1.62
N PRO A 171 -7.79 -15.79 1.06
CA PRO A 171 -8.18 -16.15 -0.30
C PRO A 171 -7.03 -15.91 -1.29
N GLU A 172 -7.06 -16.62 -2.43
CA GLU A 172 -6.10 -16.43 -3.51
C GLU A 172 -6.39 -15.11 -4.29
N LEU A 173 -5.42 -14.66 -5.08
CA LEU A 173 -5.56 -13.45 -5.90
C LEU A 173 -6.83 -13.47 -6.79
N SER A 174 -7.21 -14.65 -7.28
CA SER A 174 -8.42 -14.85 -8.09
C SER A 174 -9.72 -14.40 -7.40
N HIS A 175 -9.80 -14.49 -6.06
CA HIS A 175 -10.94 -14.01 -5.28
C HIS A 175 -11.13 -12.49 -5.40
N PHE A 176 -10.04 -11.75 -5.53
CA PHE A 176 -10.07 -10.28 -5.56
C PHE A 176 -10.26 -9.70 -6.97
N ILE A 177 -10.27 -10.53 -8.01
CA ILE A 177 -10.45 -10.06 -9.40
C ILE A 177 -11.79 -9.33 -9.58
N ASP A 178 -12.88 -9.84 -9.01
CA ASP A 178 -14.20 -9.22 -9.11
C ASP A 178 -14.23 -7.80 -8.48
N PHE A 179 -13.46 -7.57 -7.40
CA PHE A 179 -13.31 -6.24 -6.80
C PHE A 179 -12.52 -5.30 -7.71
N LEU A 180 -11.44 -5.79 -8.31
CA LEU A 180 -10.67 -5.00 -9.29
C LEU A 180 -11.55 -4.64 -10.49
N GLU A 181 -12.29 -5.61 -11.07
CA GLU A 181 -13.18 -5.39 -12.23
C GLU A 181 -14.29 -4.38 -11.92
N SER A 182 -14.89 -4.45 -10.72
CA SER A 182 -15.94 -3.51 -10.32
C SER A 182 -15.44 -2.12 -9.99
N SER A 183 -14.12 -1.95 -9.85
CA SER A 183 -13.47 -0.67 -9.54
C SER A 183 -12.85 0.03 -10.76
N LEU A 184 -13.02 -0.52 -11.98
CA LEU A 184 -12.47 0.08 -13.21
C LEU A 184 -13.15 1.42 -13.54
N ILE A 185 -12.41 2.30 -14.27
CA ILE A 185 -12.93 3.56 -14.85
C ILE A 185 -13.95 3.25 -15.94
#